data_67084dea9608241d2582d4788a1d34a9
#
_entry.id   67084dea9608241d2582d4788a1d34a9
#
_cell.length_a   1.000
_cell.length_b   1.000
_cell.length_c   1.000
_cell.angle_alpha   90.00
_cell.angle_beta   90.00
_cell.angle_gamma   90.00
#
_symmetry.space_group_name_H-M   'P 1'
#
loop_
_entity.id
_entity.type
_entity.pdbx_description
1 polymer ?
#
loop_
_entity_poly.entity_id
_entity_poly.type
_entity_poly.pdbx_seq_one_letter_code
_entity_poly.pdbx_strand_id
1 'polypeptide(L)'
;MLVGGGSGGHVYPVIAVVNTLKEKASAGGVDLELMVLGDDKFMRPAAQENGIKFRPILSGKLRRYLSLLTILDIFKFPVGLLQSLWHIYWFMPDAVFAKGGYVSVLPALVAKLYLIPLYIHESDSVPGLANRFLGLLANKIFTSFQISAAYLDSKKTILTGNPVRQELLTGDRSEAGKLFNLDLNKKTVFVYGGSQGAQKINDIILESLVMMVNKDLQIIHQCGSGQYETVKKTVDKFIKEGEGSYGDAITKNYRLEPFLDLNKIKAAYSLADVIVSRAGAGSIFEIALLGKPAILIPLSTKSSRGEQIANATELAKYGAIMIEEENLTPHIILSQIEYLLKPENYEIASQKIKSFATPEAADKIAEAILSISNL
;
A
#
# COMPACT_ATOMS: atom_id res chain seq x y z
N MET A 1 -1.86 -13.81 -17.34
CA MET A 1 -1.97 -14.26 -15.92
C MET A 1 -1.26 -13.27 -15.01
N LEU A 2 -1.82 -12.96 -13.82
CA LEU A 2 -1.19 -12.06 -12.86
C LEU A 2 -0.91 -12.80 -11.55
N VAL A 3 0.16 -12.43 -10.84
CA VAL A 3 0.59 -13.10 -9.60
C VAL A 3 0.93 -12.06 -8.53
N GLY A 4 0.34 -12.21 -7.35
CA GLY A 4 0.62 -11.34 -6.22
C GLY A 4 0.06 -11.89 -4.91
N GLY A 5 0.37 -11.25 -3.79
CA GLY A 5 -0.13 -11.66 -2.48
C GLY A 5 0.85 -11.40 -1.34
N GLY A 6 0.51 -11.89 -0.16
CA GLY A 6 1.31 -11.75 1.06
C GLY A 6 1.08 -10.45 1.82
N SER A 7 0.59 -9.39 1.17
CA SER A 7 0.22 -8.12 1.81
C SER A 7 -0.62 -7.26 0.86
N GLY A 8 -1.33 -6.26 1.40
CA GLY A 8 -2.08 -5.28 0.60
C GLY A 8 -1.22 -4.52 -0.41
N GLY A 9 0.04 -4.24 -0.07
CA GLY A 9 1.00 -3.59 -0.98
C GLY A 9 1.31 -4.36 -2.27
N HIS A 10 1.10 -5.68 -2.27
CA HIS A 10 1.23 -6.51 -3.47
C HIS A 10 -0.11 -6.82 -4.15
N VAL A 11 -1.23 -6.67 -3.43
CA VAL A 11 -2.57 -7.00 -3.94
C VAL A 11 -3.17 -5.83 -4.74
N TYR A 12 -3.28 -4.67 -4.12
CA TYR A 12 -3.95 -3.53 -4.75
C TYR A 12 -3.32 -3.07 -6.07
N PRO A 13 -1.99 -3.05 -6.23
CA PRO A 13 -1.39 -2.76 -7.53
C PRO A 13 -1.68 -3.81 -8.61
N VAL A 14 -1.85 -5.10 -8.24
CA VAL A 14 -2.28 -6.14 -9.21
C VAL A 14 -3.69 -5.85 -9.66
N ILE A 15 -4.60 -5.53 -8.74
CA ILE A 15 -5.99 -5.19 -9.09
C ILE A 15 -6.06 -3.95 -9.98
N ALA A 16 -5.28 -2.90 -9.69
CA ALA A 16 -5.21 -1.72 -10.55
C ALA A 16 -4.78 -2.07 -11.98
N VAL A 17 -3.74 -2.90 -12.14
CA VAL A 17 -3.29 -3.38 -13.47
C VAL A 17 -4.38 -4.22 -14.15
N VAL A 18 -5.08 -5.11 -13.41
CA VAL A 18 -6.19 -5.90 -13.96
C VAL A 18 -7.31 -5.01 -14.50
N ASN A 19 -7.73 -4.00 -13.74
CA ASN A 19 -8.80 -3.10 -14.16
C ASN A 19 -8.40 -2.33 -15.41
N THR A 20 -7.19 -1.78 -15.45
CA THR A 20 -6.65 -1.11 -16.65
C THR A 20 -6.53 -2.05 -17.86
N LEU A 21 -6.10 -3.31 -17.66
CA LEU A 21 -6.07 -4.31 -18.74
C LEU A 21 -7.45 -4.58 -19.31
N LYS A 22 -8.48 -4.73 -18.45
CA LYS A 22 -9.88 -4.92 -18.91
C LYS A 22 -10.38 -3.71 -19.71
N GLU A 23 -10.12 -2.49 -19.22
CA GLU A 23 -10.54 -1.25 -19.90
C GLU A 23 -9.88 -1.12 -21.28
N LYS A 24 -8.55 -1.29 -21.36
CA LYS A 24 -7.81 -1.17 -22.62
C LYS A 24 -8.16 -2.28 -23.60
N ALA A 25 -8.33 -3.51 -23.16
CA ALA A 25 -8.73 -4.63 -24.02
C ALA A 25 -10.14 -4.39 -24.59
N SER A 26 -11.09 -3.95 -23.75
CA SER A 26 -12.45 -3.60 -24.19
C SER A 26 -12.43 -2.48 -25.23
N ALA A 27 -11.66 -1.42 -24.97
CA ALA A 27 -11.53 -0.29 -25.92
C ALA A 27 -10.86 -0.70 -27.25
N GLY A 28 -9.92 -1.64 -27.21
CA GLY A 28 -9.22 -2.16 -28.38
C GLY A 28 -9.93 -3.32 -29.10
N GLY A 29 -11.09 -3.78 -28.60
CA GLY A 29 -11.80 -4.95 -29.15
C GLY A 29 -11.04 -6.27 -28.98
N VAL A 30 -10.14 -6.36 -28.00
CA VAL A 30 -9.35 -7.55 -27.70
C VAL A 30 -10.09 -8.44 -26.72
N ASP A 31 -10.25 -9.72 -27.04
CA ASP A 31 -10.78 -10.71 -26.10
C ASP A 31 -9.69 -11.07 -25.08
N LEU A 32 -9.95 -10.72 -23.81
CA LEU A 32 -8.96 -10.82 -22.73
C LEU A 32 -9.45 -11.75 -21.62
N GLU A 33 -8.82 -12.92 -21.48
CA GLU A 33 -9.04 -13.79 -20.33
C GLU A 33 -7.97 -13.55 -19.25
N LEU A 34 -8.42 -13.22 -18.04
CA LEU A 34 -7.56 -12.93 -16.92
C LEU A 34 -7.71 -13.97 -15.80
N MET A 35 -6.57 -14.42 -15.26
CA MET A 35 -6.51 -15.25 -14.06
C MET A 35 -5.48 -14.67 -13.10
N VAL A 36 -5.82 -14.64 -11.80
CA VAL A 36 -4.92 -14.23 -10.73
C VAL A 36 -4.53 -15.44 -9.89
N LEU A 37 -3.23 -15.60 -9.65
CA LEU A 37 -2.66 -16.55 -8.70
C LEU A 37 -2.21 -15.80 -7.44
N GLY A 38 -2.49 -16.35 -6.25
CA GLY A 38 -2.11 -15.67 -5.03
C GLY A 38 -2.44 -16.45 -3.75
N ASP A 39 -2.25 -15.78 -2.62
CA ASP A 39 -2.64 -16.33 -1.32
C ASP A 39 -4.12 -16.12 -1.01
N ASP A 40 -4.65 -17.01 -0.17
CA ASP A 40 -6.07 -16.97 0.21
C ASP A 40 -6.43 -15.78 1.11
N LYS A 41 -5.47 -15.26 1.86
CA LYS A 41 -5.75 -14.27 2.89
C LYS A 41 -5.99 -12.88 2.31
N PHE A 42 -5.18 -12.47 1.34
CA PHE A 42 -5.20 -11.10 0.81
C PHE A 42 -5.68 -11.04 -0.64
N MET A 43 -5.24 -11.97 -1.49
CA MET A 43 -5.55 -11.91 -2.91
C MET A 43 -6.94 -12.44 -3.24
N ARG A 44 -7.41 -13.52 -2.56
CA ARG A 44 -8.74 -14.09 -2.82
C ARG A 44 -9.88 -13.08 -2.63
N PRO A 45 -9.99 -12.34 -1.50
CA PRO A 45 -11.06 -11.36 -1.32
C PRO A 45 -11.03 -10.28 -2.41
N ALA A 46 -9.84 -9.73 -2.69
CA ALA A 46 -9.69 -8.68 -3.70
C ALA A 46 -10.06 -9.17 -5.12
N ALA A 47 -9.71 -10.39 -5.47
CA ALA A 47 -10.08 -10.98 -6.77
C ALA A 47 -11.60 -11.19 -6.87
N GLN A 48 -12.24 -11.66 -5.79
CA GLN A 48 -13.69 -11.87 -5.75
C GLN A 48 -14.46 -10.55 -5.89
N GLU A 49 -14.06 -9.50 -5.15
CA GLU A 49 -14.66 -8.17 -5.22
C GLU A 49 -14.59 -7.56 -6.64
N ASN A 50 -13.55 -7.90 -7.41
CA ASN A 50 -13.34 -7.39 -8.76
C ASN A 50 -13.78 -8.37 -9.87
N GLY A 51 -14.45 -9.47 -9.53
CA GLY A 51 -14.95 -10.46 -10.50
C GLY A 51 -13.83 -11.11 -11.33
N ILE A 52 -12.66 -11.40 -10.71
CA ILE A 52 -11.51 -11.97 -11.37
C ILE A 52 -11.38 -13.45 -11.03
N LYS A 53 -11.11 -14.28 -12.05
CA LYS A 53 -10.81 -15.71 -11.87
C LYS A 53 -9.58 -15.87 -10.98
N PHE A 54 -9.75 -16.51 -9.83
CA PHE A 54 -8.70 -16.69 -8.83
C PHE A 54 -8.34 -18.17 -8.65
N ARG A 55 -7.05 -18.45 -8.46
CA ARG A 55 -6.54 -19.76 -8.05
C ARG A 55 -5.53 -19.59 -6.90
N PRO A 56 -5.66 -20.36 -5.82
CA PRO A 56 -4.74 -20.29 -4.70
C PRO A 56 -3.41 -20.95 -5.06
N ILE A 57 -2.31 -20.40 -4.52
CA ILE A 57 -0.99 -20.98 -4.55
C ILE A 57 -0.42 -21.04 -3.14
N LEU A 58 0.00 -22.23 -2.74
CA LEU A 58 0.77 -22.40 -1.53
C LEU A 58 2.20 -21.89 -1.76
N SER A 59 2.62 -20.99 -0.89
CA SER A 59 3.96 -20.41 -0.97
C SER A 59 4.59 -20.37 0.42
N GLY A 60 5.83 -20.84 0.51
CA GLY A 60 6.62 -20.76 1.73
C GLY A 60 7.28 -19.42 1.90
N LYS A 61 7.19 -18.84 3.09
CA LYS A 61 7.86 -17.57 3.44
C LYS A 61 9.24 -17.88 4.02
N LEU A 62 10.30 -17.50 3.32
CA LEU A 62 11.65 -17.56 3.88
C LEU A 62 11.81 -16.45 4.94
N ARG A 63 11.81 -16.87 6.21
CA ARG A 63 12.03 -15.98 7.35
C ARG A 63 13.52 -15.79 7.59
N ARG A 64 13.89 -14.64 8.12
CA ARG A 64 15.30 -14.31 8.43
C ARG A 64 15.84 -14.96 9.71
N TYR A 65 14.94 -15.52 10.52
CA TYR A 65 15.27 -16.16 11.79
C TYR A 65 14.91 -17.65 11.74
N LEU A 66 15.64 -18.44 12.48
CA LEU A 66 15.33 -19.85 12.64
C LEU A 66 13.97 -20.01 13.32
N SER A 67 13.04 -20.63 12.63
CA SER A 67 11.68 -20.86 13.11
C SER A 67 11.20 -22.21 12.59
N LEU A 68 10.54 -22.98 13.44
CA LEU A 68 9.84 -24.20 13.06
C LEU A 68 8.86 -23.97 11.89
N LEU A 69 8.27 -22.77 11.82
CA LEU A 69 7.41 -22.38 10.71
C LEU A 69 8.17 -22.27 9.38
N THR A 70 9.47 -21.99 9.38
CA THR A 70 10.29 -21.98 8.16
C THR A 70 10.50 -23.41 7.63
N ILE A 71 10.67 -24.38 8.53
CA ILE A 71 10.77 -25.79 8.16
C ILE A 71 9.45 -26.27 7.53
N LEU A 72 8.32 -25.94 8.15
CA LEU A 72 6.99 -26.24 7.57
C LEU A 72 6.76 -25.53 6.22
N ASP A 73 7.27 -24.32 6.06
CA ASP A 73 7.16 -23.58 4.81
C ASP A 73 7.99 -24.20 3.68
N ILE A 74 9.09 -24.93 3.98
CA ILE A 74 9.85 -25.67 2.98
C ILE A 74 8.98 -26.74 2.31
N PHE A 75 8.14 -27.45 3.07
CA PHE A 75 7.23 -28.47 2.51
C PHE A 75 6.11 -27.87 1.63
N LYS A 76 5.87 -26.58 1.71
CA LYS A 76 4.93 -25.89 0.81
C LYS A 76 5.51 -25.67 -0.59
N PHE A 77 6.83 -25.63 -0.74
CA PHE A 77 7.47 -25.39 -2.04
C PHE A 77 7.13 -26.44 -3.10
N PRO A 78 7.27 -27.75 -2.85
CA PRO A 78 6.88 -28.76 -3.84
C PRO A 78 5.41 -28.67 -4.25
N VAL A 79 4.51 -28.46 -3.27
CA VAL A 79 3.08 -28.35 -3.53
C VAL A 79 2.78 -27.09 -4.36
N GLY A 80 3.35 -25.94 -3.97
CA GLY A 80 3.19 -24.69 -4.72
C GLY A 80 3.79 -24.76 -6.13
N LEU A 81 4.88 -25.50 -6.32
CA LEU A 81 5.46 -25.75 -7.63
C LEU A 81 4.52 -26.59 -8.50
N LEU A 82 3.96 -27.68 -7.98
CA LEU A 82 2.98 -28.51 -8.69
C LEU A 82 1.70 -27.73 -9.03
N GLN A 83 1.20 -26.91 -8.09
CA GLN A 83 0.08 -26.01 -8.35
C GLN A 83 0.40 -25.01 -9.46
N SER A 84 1.60 -24.42 -9.45
CA SER A 84 2.04 -23.48 -10.49
C SER A 84 2.13 -24.15 -11.86
N LEU A 85 2.74 -25.34 -11.92
CA LEU A 85 2.81 -26.16 -13.15
C LEU A 85 1.41 -26.46 -13.67
N TRP A 86 0.52 -26.93 -12.81
CA TRP A 86 -0.86 -27.27 -13.17
C TRP A 86 -1.64 -26.04 -13.68
N HIS A 87 -1.65 -24.93 -12.91
CA HIS A 87 -2.45 -23.77 -13.27
C HIS A 87 -1.93 -23.08 -14.54
N ILE A 88 -0.61 -22.97 -14.72
CA ILE A 88 -0.02 -22.35 -15.91
C ILE A 88 -0.19 -23.24 -17.12
N TYR A 89 -0.02 -24.57 -17.00
CA TYR A 89 -0.25 -25.50 -18.10
C TYR A 89 -1.68 -25.47 -18.64
N TRP A 90 -2.67 -25.50 -17.76
CA TRP A 90 -4.07 -25.52 -18.18
C TRP A 90 -4.61 -24.16 -18.63
N PHE A 91 -4.03 -23.08 -18.18
CA PHE A 91 -4.44 -21.75 -18.59
C PHE A 91 -3.66 -21.23 -19.80
N MET A 92 -2.41 -21.68 -20.00
CA MET A 92 -1.49 -21.31 -21.09
C MET A 92 -1.50 -19.80 -21.37
N PRO A 93 -1.09 -18.96 -20.40
CA PRO A 93 -1.14 -17.52 -20.57
C PRO A 93 -0.09 -17.02 -21.57
N ASP A 94 -0.43 -16.03 -22.40
CA ASP A 94 0.51 -15.35 -23.29
C ASP A 94 1.58 -14.55 -22.51
N ALA A 95 1.26 -14.15 -21.29
CA ALA A 95 2.18 -13.45 -20.38
C ALA A 95 1.89 -13.71 -18.92
N VAL A 96 2.94 -13.65 -18.08
CA VAL A 96 2.83 -13.65 -16.64
C VAL A 96 3.35 -12.32 -16.09
N PHE A 97 2.49 -11.60 -15.34
CA PHE A 97 2.85 -10.42 -14.59
C PHE A 97 2.96 -10.77 -13.10
N ALA A 98 4.13 -10.61 -12.51
CA ALA A 98 4.41 -10.91 -11.11
C ALA A 98 4.72 -9.63 -10.32
N LYS A 99 3.88 -9.34 -9.32
CA LYS A 99 4.06 -8.15 -8.45
C LYS A 99 5.23 -8.28 -7.47
N GLY A 100 5.81 -9.47 -7.39
CA GLY A 100 6.87 -9.77 -6.45
C GLY A 100 6.37 -10.40 -5.15
N GLY A 101 7.24 -10.42 -4.15
CA GLY A 101 7.01 -11.18 -2.94
C GLY A 101 7.23 -12.68 -3.12
N TYR A 102 7.22 -13.42 -2.01
CA TYR A 102 7.51 -14.86 -2.01
C TYR A 102 6.47 -15.70 -2.79
N VAL A 103 5.25 -15.20 -2.90
CA VAL A 103 4.15 -15.86 -3.64
C VAL A 103 4.44 -15.93 -5.14
N SER A 104 5.14 -14.93 -5.68
CA SER A 104 5.40 -14.81 -7.11
C SER A 104 6.53 -15.71 -7.61
N VAL A 105 7.39 -16.24 -6.73
CA VAL A 105 8.63 -16.92 -7.15
C VAL A 105 8.33 -18.18 -7.94
N LEU A 106 7.50 -19.07 -7.42
CA LEU A 106 7.20 -20.36 -8.09
C LEU A 106 6.45 -20.20 -9.40
N PRO A 107 5.37 -19.39 -9.50
CA PRO A 107 4.72 -19.13 -10.79
C PRO A 107 5.65 -18.51 -11.83
N ALA A 108 6.52 -17.58 -11.41
CA ALA A 108 7.47 -16.95 -12.32
C ALA A 108 8.53 -17.94 -12.86
N LEU A 109 9.02 -18.86 -12.02
CA LEU A 109 9.91 -19.94 -12.46
C LEU A 109 9.24 -20.86 -13.47
N VAL A 110 7.98 -21.23 -13.21
CA VAL A 110 7.21 -22.08 -14.13
C VAL A 110 6.90 -21.36 -15.44
N ALA A 111 6.56 -20.08 -15.38
CA ALA A 111 6.38 -19.28 -16.60
C ALA A 111 7.64 -19.30 -17.47
N LYS A 112 8.81 -19.15 -16.84
CA LYS A 112 10.09 -19.23 -17.55
C LYS A 112 10.38 -20.62 -18.11
N LEU A 113 10.01 -21.68 -17.39
CA LEU A 113 10.14 -23.08 -17.85
C LEU A 113 9.29 -23.32 -19.12
N TYR A 114 8.09 -22.74 -19.18
CA TYR A 114 7.20 -22.83 -20.34
C TYR A 114 7.47 -21.78 -21.42
N LEU A 115 8.58 -21.00 -21.29
CA LEU A 115 8.99 -19.95 -22.20
C LEU A 115 7.96 -18.81 -22.33
N ILE A 116 7.07 -18.66 -21.33
CA ILE A 116 6.07 -17.60 -21.28
C ILE A 116 6.76 -16.29 -20.87
N PRO A 117 6.51 -15.17 -21.56
CA PRO A 117 7.04 -13.86 -21.21
C PRO A 117 6.72 -13.49 -19.76
N LEU A 118 7.77 -13.16 -18.98
CA LEU A 118 7.67 -12.79 -17.58
C LEU A 118 7.91 -11.30 -17.39
N TYR A 119 6.94 -10.62 -16.81
CA TYR A 119 7.00 -9.22 -16.40
C TYR A 119 6.96 -9.14 -14.89
N ILE A 120 7.82 -8.33 -14.29
CA ILE A 120 7.81 -8.12 -12.84
C ILE A 120 7.66 -6.64 -12.52
N HIS A 121 7.09 -6.35 -11.35
CA HIS A 121 7.01 -5.01 -10.82
C HIS A 121 7.61 -4.91 -9.42
N GLU A 122 8.52 -3.94 -9.24
CA GLU A 122 9.09 -3.61 -7.94
C GLU A 122 8.46 -2.32 -7.41
N SER A 123 7.86 -2.40 -6.22
CA SER A 123 7.20 -1.27 -5.58
C SER A 123 8.12 -0.39 -4.77
N ASP A 124 9.11 -0.99 -4.10
CA ASP A 124 9.93 -0.29 -3.13
C ASP A 124 11.18 0.31 -3.79
N SER A 125 11.73 1.35 -3.18
CA SER A 125 12.98 1.98 -3.61
C SER A 125 14.18 1.04 -3.50
N VAL A 126 14.15 0.09 -2.56
CA VAL A 126 15.13 -0.99 -2.43
C VAL A 126 14.45 -2.32 -2.77
N PRO A 127 14.81 -2.96 -3.89
CA PRO A 127 14.15 -4.17 -4.34
C PRO A 127 14.24 -5.33 -3.35
N GLY A 128 13.11 -6.03 -3.19
CA GLY A 128 13.02 -7.25 -2.39
C GLY A 128 13.85 -8.39 -2.99
N LEU A 129 14.26 -9.37 -2.15
CA LEU A 129 15.08 -10.51 -2.61
C LEU A 129 14.39 -11.31 -3.73
N ALA A 130 13.07 -11.48 -3.64
CA ALA A 130 12.30 -12.15 -4.69
C ALA A 130 12.45 -11.43 -6.04
N ASN A 131 12.26 -10.11 -6.07
CA ASN A 131 12.36 -9.34 -7.30
C ASN A 131 13.81 -9.19 -7.81
N ARG A 132 14.81 -9.17 -6.94
CA ARG A 132 16.22 -9.25 -7.37
C ARG A 132 16.50 -10.55 -8.11
N PHE A 133 15.99 -11.67 -7.59
CA PHE A 133 16.13 -12.97 -8.24
C PHE A 133 15.30 -13.06 -9.53
N LEU A 134 14.03 -12.68 -9.48
CA LEU A 134 13.14 -12.73 -10.64
C LEU A 134 13.55 -11.76 -11.76
N GLY A 135 14.22 -10.66 -11.42
CA GLY A 135 14.78 -9.72 -12.38
C GLY A 135 15.79 -10.34 -13.35
N LEU A 136 16.53 -11.36 -12.90
CA LEU A 136 17.44 -12.11 -13.78
C LEU A 136 16.68 -12.86 -14.87
N LEU A 137 15.46 -13.31 -14.57
CA LEU A 137 14.63 -14.15 -15.43
C LEU A 137 13.62 -13.34 -16.26
N ALA A 138 13.25 -12.15 -15.76
CA ALA A 138 12.22 -11.31 -16.37
C ALA A 138 12.60 -10.80 -17.77
N ASN A 139 11.58 -10.65 -18.61
CA ASN A 139 11.69 -9.99 -19.92
C ASN A 139 11.67 -8.47 -19.77
N LYS A 140 10.80 -7.95 -18.87
CA LYS A 140 10.77 -6.52 -18.49
C LYS A 140 10.59 -6.40 -16.98
N ILE A 141 11.15 -5.33 -16.43
CA ILE A 141 11.10 -5.02 -15.00
C ILE A 141 10.51 -3.62 -14.87
N PHE A 142 9.34 -3.50 -14.27
CA PHE A 142 8.74 -2.21 -13.95
C PHE A 142 9.14 -1.79 -12.54
N THR A 143 9.47 -0.52 -12.35
CA THR A 143 9.88 0.00 -11.05
C THR A 143 9.07 1.23 -10.67
N SER A 144 8.79 1.36 -9.36
CA SER A 144 8.10 2.53 -8.83
C SER A 144 9.04 3.71 -8.61
N PHE A 145 10.28 3.44 -8.24
CA PHE A 145 11.27 4.47 -7.93
C PHE A 145 12.46 4.39 -8.88
N GLN A 146 12.98 5.55 -9.28
CA GLN A 146 14.18 5.63 -10.13
C GLN A 146 15.39 4.93 -9.49
N ILE A 147 15.56 5.06 -8.18
CA ILE A 147 16.70 4.47 -7.46
C ILE A 147 16.70 2.95 -7.51
N SER A 148 15.54 2.30 -7.69
CA SER A 148 15.44 0.83 -7.79
C SER A 148 16.21 0.29 -8.99
N ALA A 149 16.33 1.06 -10.07
CA ALA A 149 17.05 0.66 -11.28
C ALA A 149 18.53 0.38 -11.04
N ALA A 150 19.14 0.99 -10.00
CA ALA A 150 20.54 0.73 -9.65
C ALA A 150 20.81 -0.71 -9.16
N TYR A 151 19.77 -1.43 -8.76
CA TYR A 151 19.85 -2.80 -8.25
C TYR A 151 19.39 -3.87 -9.26
N LEU A 152 18.92 -3.46 -10.43
CA LEU A 152 18.29 -4.30 -11.44
C LEU A 152 18.95 -4.11 -12.80
N ASP A 153 18.69 -5.01 -13.75
CA ASP A 153 19.21 -4.89 -15.10
C ASP A 153 18.57 -3.67 -15.82
N SER A 154 19.38 -2.62 -16.03
CA SER A 154 18.93 -1.37 -16.62
C SER A 154 18.37 -1.52 -18.03
N LYS A 155 18.80 -2.55 -18.81
CA LYS A 155 18.31 -2.82 -20.18
C LYS A 155 16.86 -3.33 -20.19
N LYS A 156 16.40 -3.92 -19.08
CA LYS A 156 15.05 -4.47 -18.91
C LYS A 156 14.17 -3.60 -18.02
N THR A 157 14.74 -2.62 -17.34
CA THR A 157 14.03 -1.82 -16.32
C THR A 157 13.38 -0.60 -16.94
N ILE A 158 12.08 -0.43 -16.62
CA ILE A 158 11.24 0.69 -17.06
C ILE A 158 10.66 1.35 -15.80
N LEU A 159 10.88 2.66 -15.64
CA LEU A 159 10.26 3.44 -14.59
C LEU A 159 8.79 3.72 -14.96
N THR A 160 7.88 3.09 -14.25
CA THR A 160 6.44 3.27 -14.45
C THR A 160 5.77 4.05 -13.31
N GLY A 161 6.35 4.03 -12.12
CA GLY A 161 5.64 4.35 -10.89
C GLY A 161 4.91 3.12 -10.33
N ASN A 162 4.19 3.32 -9.23
CA ASN A 162 3.41 2.25 -8.60
C ASN A 162 1.93 2.36 -9.01
N PRO A 163 1.31 1.30 -9.54
CA PRO A 163 -0.12 1.29 -9.81
C PRO A 163 -0.92 1.56 -8.52
N VAL A 164 -1.80 2.54 -8.57
CA VAL A 164 -2.66 2.94 -7.45
C VAL A 164 -4.12 2.85 -7.85
N ARG A 165 -4.98 2.75 -6.85
CA ARG A 165 -6.44 2.70 -7.04
C ARG A 165 -6.95 4.07 -7.46
N GLN A 166 -7.41 4.19 -8.70
CA GLN A 166 -7.96 5.46 -9.25
C GLN A 166 -9.25 5.88 -8.53
N GLU A 167 -9.98 4.95 -7.97
CA GLU A 167 -11.19 5.16 -7.19
C GLU A 167 -10.95 6.08 -5.97
N LEU A 168 -9.72 6.20 -5.48
CA LEU A 168 -9.38 7.12 -4.39
C LEU A 168 -9.58 8.59 -4.77
N LEU A 169 -9.53 8.93 -6.05
CA LEU A 169 -9.76 10.28 -6.56
C LEU A 169 -11.24 10.71 -6.52
N THR A 170 -12.16 9.75 -6.41
CA THR A 170 -13.61 10.00 -6.44
C THR A 170 -14.22 10.23 -5.06
N GLY A 171 -13.39 10.53 -4.04
CA GLY A 171 -13.86 10.80 -2.68
C GLY A 171 -14.60 12.15 -2.61
N ASP A 172 -15.81 12.16 -2.05
CA ASP A 172 -16.57 13.37 -1.74
C ASP A 172 -16.39 13.78 -0.28
N ARG A 173 -15.95 15.03 -0.04
CA ARG A 173 -15.69 15.54 1.32
C ARG A 173 -16.97 15.69 2.15
N SER A 174 -18.10 16.03 1.52
CA SER A 174 -19.39 16.20 2.21
C SER A 174 -19.96 14.87 2.66
N GLU A 175 -19.95 13.87 1.78
CA GLU A 175 -20.38 12.50 2.12
C GLU A 175 -19.48 11.89 3.20
N ALA A 176 -18.18 12.10 3.11
CA ALA A 176 -17.22 11.65 4.09
C ALA A 176 -17.44 12.27 5.49
N GLY A 177 -17.77 13.56 5.54
CA GLY A 177 -18.15 14.24 6.78
C GLY A 177 -19.35 13.59 7.45
N LYS A 178 -20.37 13.23 6.69
CA LYS A 178 -21.54 12.49 7.18
C LYS A 178 -21.17 11.08 7.64
N LEU A 179 -20.37 10.34 6.84
CA LEU A 179 -19.95 8.97 7.14
C LEU A 179 -19.19 8.87 8.45
N PHE A 180 -18.26 9.80 8.71
CA PHE A 180 -17.48 9.83 9.93
C PHE A 180 -18.09 10.71 11.03
N ASN A 181 -19.21 11.38 10.77
CA ASN A 181 -19.83 12.35 11.67
C ASN A 181 -18.78 13.39 12.17
N LEU A 182 -18.12 14.05 11.20
CA LEU A 182 -17.07 15.05 11.42
C LEU A 182 -17.47 16.40 10.78
N ASP A 183 -16.99 17.50 11.36
CA ASP A 183 -17.25 18.88 10.93
C ASP A 183 -16.34 19.25 9.75
N LEU A 184 -16.91 19.66 8.63
CA LEU A 184 -16.18 20.03 7.41
C LEU A 184 -15.34 21.31 7.54
N ASN A 185 -15.63 22.14 8.55
CA ASN A 185 -14.91 23.39 8.79
C ASN A 185 -13.65 23.20 9.65
N LYS A 186 -13.46 22.02 10.22
CA LYS A 186 -12.30 21.70 11.03
C LYS A 186 -11.23 20.95 10.22
N LYS A 187 -9.99 21.07 10.71
CA LYS A 187 -8.85 20.35 10.14
C LYS A 187 -8.86 18.91 10.58
N THR A 188 -8.68 17.99 9.63
CA THR A 188 -8.73 16.55 9.84
C THR A 188 -7.37 15.90 9.59
N VAL A 189 -6.88 15.15 10.56
CA VAL A 189 -5.68 14.32 10.44
C VAL A 189 -6.10 12.87 10.23
N PHE A 190 -5.67 12.27 9.12
CA PHE A 190 -5.88 10.85 8.87
C PHE A 190 -4.63 10.05 9.25
N VAL A 191 -4.78 9.11 10.16
CA VAL A 191 -3.69 8.29 10.71
C VAL A 191 -3.90 6.84 10.36
N TYR A 192 -2.90 6.18 9.78
CA TYR A 192 -2.94 4.75 9.53
C TYR A 192 -1.56 4.10 9.46
N GLY A 193 -1.46 2.88 9.99
CA GLY A 193 -0.24 2.09 10.01
C GLY A 193 -0.13 1.05 8.89
N GLY A 194 -1.01 1.14 7.85
CA GLY A 194 -1.20 0.08 6.86
C GLY A 194 -2.23 -0.96 7.34
N SER A 195 -2.49 -2.00 6.53
CA SER A 195 -3.56 -3.00 6.79
C SER A 195 -3.42 -3.79 8.10
N GLN A 196 -2.19 -3.92 8.62
CA GLN A 196 -1.92 -4.63 9.88
C GLN A 196 -1.94 -3.69 11.10
N GLY A 197 -2.02 -2.38 10.89
CA GLY A 197 -1.77 -1.39 11.92
C GLY A 197 -0.27 -1.21 12.24
N ALA A 198 0.04 -0.24 13.09
CA ALA A 198 1.41 0.06 13.54
C ALA A 198 1.40 0.49 15.00
N GLN A 199 1.84 -0.38 15.90
CA GLN A 199 1.78 -0.11 17.35
C GLN A 199 2.43 1.23 17.71
N LYS A 200 3.63 1.52 17.21
CA LYS A 200 4.32 2.80 17.48
C LYS A 200 3.53 4.03 17.05
N ILE A 201 2.82 3.95 15.91
CA ILE A 201 1.94 5.03 15.47
C ILE A 201 0.71 5.12 16.39
N ASN A 202 0.10 3.99 16.72
CA ASN A 202 -1.05 3.97 17.62
C ASN A 202 -0.68 4.57 19.00
N ASP A 203 0.46 4.16 19.57
CA ASP A 203 0.93 4.64 20.86
C ASP A 203 1.12 6.16 20.85
N ILE A 204 1.85 6.70 19.86
CA ILE A 204 2.11 8.14 19.77
C ILE A 204 0.84 8.96 19.54
N ILE A 205 -0.11 8.45 18.78
CA ILE A 205 -1.39 9.13 18.56
C ILE A 205 -2.21 9.16 19.87
N LEU A 206 -2.24 8.08 20.63
CA LEU A 206 -2.91 8.06 21.94
C LEU A 206 -2.25 9.04 22.92
N GLU A 207 -0.92 9.06 23.01
CA GLU A 207 -0.19 10.01 23.85
C GLU A 207 -0.43 11.48 23.44
N SER A 208 -0.66 11.72 22.14
CA SER A 208 -0.90 13.07 21.60
C SER A 208 -2.38 13.46 21.59
N LEU A 209 -3.30 12.53 21.82
CA LEU A 209 -4.73 12.68 21.50
C LEU A 209 -5.36 13.89 22.21
N VAL A 210 -5.12 14.03 23.52
CA VAL A 210 -5.66 15.16 24.29
C VAL A 210 -5.13 16.49 23.76
N MET A 211 -3.84 16.56 23.42
CA MET A 211 -3.26 17.78 22.85
C MET A 211 -3.85 18.11 21.47
N MET A 212 -4.08 17.10 20.64
CA MET A 212 -4.65 17.29 19.28
C MET A 212 -6.10 17.77 19.37
N VAL A 213 -6.96 17.17 20.19
CA VAL A 213 -8.37 17.61 20.30
C VAL A 213 -8.50 18.99 20.97
N ASN A 214 -7.59 19.36 21.88
CA ASN A 214 -7.54 20.70 22.46
C ASN A 214 -7.10 21.78 21.47
N LYS A 215 -6.47 21.39 20.34
CA LYS A 215 -6.17 22.26 19.18
C LYS A 215 -7.29 22.25 18.14
N ASP A 216 -8.45 21.72 18.49
CA ASP A 216 -9.63 21.60 17.63
C ASP A 216 -9.40 20.75 16.38
N LEU A 217 -8.42 19.83 16.41
CA LEU A 217 -8.16 18.89 15.33
C LEU A 217 -9.12 17.71 15.38
N GLN A 218 -9.57 17.28 14.23
CA GLN A 218 -10.29 16.01 14.05
C GLN A 218 -9.34 14.92 13.61
N ILE A 219 -9.54 13.70 14.10
CA ILE A 219 -8.65 12.57 13.82
C ILE A 219 -9.47 11.37 13.34
N ILE A 220 -9.13 10.83 12.17
CA ILE A 220 -9.56 9.50 11.72
C ILE A 220 -8.37 8.57 11.93
N HIS A 221 -8.52 7.54 12.75
CA HIS A 221 -7.42 6.65 13.12
C HIS A 221 -7.74 5.19 12.78
N GLN A 222 -7.06 4.65 11.76
CA GLN A 222 -7.07 3.22 11.48
C GLN A 222 -5.94 2.53 12.24
N CYS A 223 -6.26 1.86 13.34
CA CYS A 223 -5.28 1.26 14.25
C CYS A 223 -4.84 -0.17 13.89
N GLY A 224 -5.57 -0.83 12.98
CA GLY A 224 -5.38 -2.25 12.66
C GLY A 224 -6.26 -3.17 13.52
N SER A 225 -6.85 -4.19 12.88
CA SER A 225 -7.83 -5.09 13.54
C SER A 225 -7.26 -5.81 14.76
N GLY A 226 -5.95 -6.16 14.72
CA GLY A 226 -5.31 -6.86 15.85
C GLY A 226 -5.04 -5.98 17.08
N GLN A 227 -5.12 -4.65 16.95
CA GLN A 227 -4.84 -3.71 18.04
C GLN A 227 -6.09 -2.93 18.48
N TYR A 228 -7.20 -3.09 17.75
CA TYR A 228 -8.41 -2.29 17.93
C TYR A 228 -8.92 -2.30 19.36
N GLU A 229 -9.08 -3.48 19.97
CA GLU A 229 -9.61 -3.60 21.32
C GLU A 229 -8.71 -2.93 22.39
N THR A 230 -7.39 -3.00 22.20
CA THR A 230 -6.43 -2.36 23.11
C THR A 230 -6.48 -0.84 22.98
N VAL A 231 -6.46 -0.33 21.75
CA VAL A 231 -6.56 1.11 21.47
C VAL A 231 -7.91 1.65 21.96
N LYS A 232 -8.99 0.95 21.67
CA LYS A 232 -10.34 1.33 22.10
C LYS A 232 -10.45 1.46 23.62
N LYS A 233 -9.99 0.46 24.38
CA LYS A 233 -9.98 0.52 25.86
C LYS A 233 -9.24 1.75 26.39
N THR A 234 -8.13 2.13 25.77
CA THR A 234 -7.36 3.32 26.17
C THR A 234 -8.15 4.59 25.87
N VAL A 235 -8.80 4.68 24.71
CA VAL A 235 -9.64 5.83 24.33
C VAL A 235 -10.87 5.94 25.25
N ASP A 236 -11.56 4.83 25.50
CA ASP A 236 -12.72 4.80 26.40
C ASP A 236 -12.34 5.26 27.83
N LYS A 237 -11.14 4.91 28.30
CA LYS A 237 -10.59 5.41 29.56
C LYS A 237 -10.39 6.93 29.53
N PHE A 238 -9.76 7.46 28.47
CA PHE A 238 -9.56 8.92 28.32
C PHE A 238 -10.90 9.68 28.26
N ILE A 239 -11.90 9.15 27.57
CA ILE A 239 -13.23 9.76 27.50
C ILE A 239 -13.84 9.84 28.90
N LYS A 240 -13.77 8.75 29.68
CA LYS A 240 -14.32 8.69 31.03
C LYS A 240 -13.57 9.60 32.01
N GLU A 241 -12.24 9.61 31.97
CA GLU A 241 -11.42 10.44 32.86
C GLU A 241 -11.53 11.94 32.52
N GLY A 242 -11.82 12.28 31.28
CA GLY A 242 -11.98 13.66 30.81
C GLY A 242 -13.43 14.10 30.60
N GLU A 243 -14.41 13.44 31.22
CA GLU A 243 -15.83 13.82 31.11
C GLU A 243 -16.05 15.29 31.51
N GLY A 244 -16.81 16.03 30.72
CA GLY A 244 -16.99 17.48 30.88
C GLY A 244 -15.82 18.34 30.41
N SER A 245 -14.79 17.75 29.78
CA SER A 245 -13.60 18.45 29.28
C SER A 245 -13.04 17.82 28.00
N TYR A 246 -11.79 17.35 28.02
CA TYR A 246 -11.15 16.73 26.86
C TYR A 246 -11.79 15.39 26.43
N GLY A 247 -12.50 14.69 27.30
CA GLY A 247 -13.24 13.46 26.95
C GLY A 247 -14.37 13.74 25.98
N ASP A 248 -15.11 14.83 26.17
CA ASP A 248 -16.16 15.28 25.25
C ASP A 248 -15.55 15.71 23.91
N ALA A 249 -14.39 16.38 23.95
CA ALA A 249 -13.65 16.76 22.75
C ALA A 249 -13.18 15.52 21.97
N ILE A 250 -12.70 14.47 22.65
CA ILE A 250 -12.33 13.18 22.00
C ILE A 250 -13.56 12.55 21.37
N THR A 251 -14.68 12.44 22.09
CA THR A 251 -15.93 11.88 21.58
C THR A 251 -16.40 12.61 20.30
N LYS A 252 -16.26 13.92 20.26
CA LYS A 252 -16.66 14.74 19.12
C LYS A 252 -15.70 14.62 17.94
N ASN A 253 -14.39 14.60 18.17
CA ASN A 253 -13.38 14.84 17.15
C ASN A 253 -12.53 13.61 16.76
N TYR A 254 -12.68 12.46 17.45
CA TYR A 254 -11.86 11.27 17.18
C TYR A 254 -12.71 10.11 16.67
N ARG A 255 -12.26 9.47 15.60
CA ARG A 255 -12.88 8.29 14.99
C ARG A 255 -11.87 7.17 14.90
N LEU A 256 -12.10 6.10 15.67
CA LEU A 256 -11.28 4.90 15.69
C LEU A 256 -11.87 3.83 14.78
N GLU A 257 -11.05 3.31 13.87
CA GLU A 257 -11.43 2.25 12.95
C GLU A 257 -10.42 1.08 13.01
N PRO A 258 -10.87 -0.18 13.06
CA PRO A 258 -9.95 -1.32 12.99
C PRO A 258 -9.34 -1.47 11.61
N PHE A 259 -10.15 -1.25 10.58
CA PHE A 259 -9.80 -1.33 9.17
C PHE A 259 -10.76 -0.47 8.34
N LEU A 260 -10.25 0.16 7.32
CA LEU A 260 -11.04 0.94 6.35
C LEU A 260 -11.13 0.16 5.03
N ASP A 261 -12.33 -0.20 4.63
CA ASP A 261 -12.63 -0.69 3.29
C ASP A 261 -12.42 0.41 2.23
N LEU A 262 -12.66 0.11 0.95
CA LEU A 262 -12.46 1.06 -0.13
C LEU A 262 -13.29 2.35 0.04
N ASN A 263 -14.54 2.23 0.49
CA ASN A 263 -15.42 3.39 0.66
C ASN A 263 -14.95 4.27 1.82
N LYS A 264 -14.65 3.66 2.97
CA LYS A 264 -14.16 4.38 4.15
C LYS A 264 -12.78 5.00 3.93
N ILE A 265 -11.84 4.31 3.28
CA ILE A 265 -10.51 4.86 3.03
C ILE A 265 -10.54 6.02 2.04
N LYS A 266 -11.37 5.93 1.00
CA LYS A 266 -11.64 7.02 0.06
C LYS A 266 -12.21 8.25 0.78
N ALA A 267 -13.17 8.04 1.68
CA ALA A 267 -13.75 9.08 2.51
C ALA A 267 -12.72 9.69 3.48
N ALA A 268 -11.91 8.86 4.14
CA ALA A 268 -10.86 9.34 5.04
C ALA A 268 -9.83 10.21 4.30
N TYR A 269 -9.39 9.79 3.12
CA TYR A 269 -8.50 10.59 2.28
C TYR A 269 -9.13 11.91 1.83
N SER A 270 -10.42 11.92 1.48
CA SER A 270 -11.10 13.15 1.04
C SER A 270 -11.21 14.18 2.16
N LEU A 271 -11.42 13.75 3.42
CA LEU A 271 -11.47 14.63 4.59
C LEU A 271 -10.09 15.10 5.04
N ALA A 272 -9.06 14.27 4.87
CA ALA A 272 -7.73 14.54 5.40
C ALA A 272 -7.14 15.86 4.89
N ASP A 273 -6.70 16.69 5.83
CA ASP A 273 -5.82 17.84 5.55
C ASP A 273 -4.34 17.41 5.70
N VAL A 274 -4.02 16.55 6.67
CA VAL A 274 -2.69 15.98 6.86
C VAL A 274 -2.81 14.46 7.05
N ILE A 275 -1.86 13.71 6.50
CA ILE A 275 -1.78 12.26 6.66
C ILE A 275 -0.60 11.90 7.54
N VAL A 276 -0.80 10.98 8.48
CA VAL A 276 0.26 10.35 9.26
C VAL A 276 0.26 8.86 8.97
N SER A 277 1.34 8.34 8.38
CA SER A 277 1.36 6.93 7.97
C SER A 277 2.73 6.27 8.01
N ARG A 278 2.76 4.95 7.84
CA ARG A 278 3.96 4.22 7.42
C ARG A 278 4.34 4.59 5.99
N ALA A 279 5.63 4.41 5.66
CA ALA A 279 6.18 4.68 4.35
C ALA A 279 6.20 3.45 3.42
N GLY A 280 5.12 2.65 3.42
CA GLY A 280 4.95 1.61 2.41
C GLY A 280 4.75 2.23 1.02
N ALA A 281 5.28 1.61 -0.02
CA ALA A 281 5.20 2.16 -1.38
C ALA A 281 3.76 2.46 -1.82
N GLY A 282 2.79 1.57 -1.53
CA GLY A 282 1.38 1.83 -1.84
C GLY A 282 0.87 3.13 -1.22
N SER A 283 1.14 3.34 0.09
CA SER A 283 0.73 4.55 0.80
C SER A 283 1.37 5.81 0.22
N ILE A 284 2.67 5.76 -0.10
CA ILE A 284 3.40 6.90 -0.68
C ILE A 284 2.79 7.34 -2.01
N PHE A 285 2.51 6.39 -2.90
CA PHE A 285 1.94 6.72 -4.21
C PHE A 285 0.46 7.12 -4.14
N GLU A 286 -0.32 6.59 -3.18
CA GLU A 286 -1.69 7.07 -2.92
C GLU A 286 -1.68 8.50 -2.37
N ILE A 287 -0.81 8.81 -1.40
CA ILE A 287 -0.59 10.16 -0.86
C ILE A 287 -0.19 11.13 -1.96
N ALA A 288 0.74 10.73 -2.81
CA ALA A 288 1.22 11.55 -3.92
C ALA A 288 0.11 11.81 -4.95
N LEU A 289 -0.64 10.78 -5.34
CA LEU A 289 -1.76 10.91 -6.29
C LEU A 289 -2.80 11.94 -5.80
N LEU A 290 -3.08 11.93 -4.49
CA LEU A 290 -4.04 12.83 -3.85
C LEU A 290 -3.45 14.20 -3.51
N GLY A 291 -2.11 14.38 -3.61
CA GLY A 291 -1.42 15.61 -3.25
C GLY A 291 -1.61 16.00 -1.79
N LYS A 292 -1.66 15.03 -0.86
CA LYS A 292 -1.91 15.30 0.56
C LYS A 292 -0.62 15.53 1.31
N PRO A 293 -0.47 16.64 2.07
CA PRO A 293 0.63 16.82 3.00
C PRO A 293 0.74 15.64 3.97
N ALA A 294 1.96 15.12 4.17
CA ALA A 294 2.12 13.86 4.89
C ALA A 294 3.33 13.87 5.83
N ILE A 295 3.14 13.19 6.97
CA ILE A 295 4.18 12.81 7.91
C ILE A 295 4.35 11.30 7.80
N LEU A 296 5.55 10.88 7.41
CA LEU A 296 5.91 9.49 7.21
C LEU A 296 6.73 8.98 8.38
N ILE A 297 6.29 7.90 8.99
CA ILE A 297 6.97 7.22 10.09
C ILE A 297 7.39 5.83 9.58
N PRO A 298 8.57 5.72 8.94
CA PRO A 298 9.02 4.45 8.37
C PRO A 298 9.32 3.42 9.46
N LEU A 299 9.20 2.14 9.11
CA LEU A 299 9.70 1.04 9.94
C LEU A 299 11.22 1.17 10.09
N SER A 300 11.72 1.00 11.32
CA SER A 300 13.15 1.03 11.61
C SER A 300 13.88 -0.15 10.93
N THR A 301 15.19 -0.03 10.76
CA THR A 301 16.05 -1.10 10.23
C THR A 301 16.06 -2.36 11.10
N LYS A 302 15.69 -2.24 12.39
CA LYS A 302 15.52 -3.39 13.29
C LYS A 302 14.34 -4.29 12.87
N SER A 303 13.31 -3.69 12.27
CA SER A 303 12.06 -4.36 11.90
C SER A 303 11.92 -4.59 10.39
N SER A 304 12.69 -3.89 9.56
CA SER A 304 12.64 -3.94 8.10
C SER A 304 14.04 -4.05 7.48
N ARG A 305 14.15 -4.00 6.16
CA ARG A 305 15.44 -3.91 5.43
C ARG A 305 15.82 -2.47 5.12
N GLY A 306 15.11 -1.50 5.70
CA GLY A 306 15.27 -0.09 5.40
C GLY A 306 14.52 0.38 4.14
N GLU A 307 13.73 -0.50 3.51
CA GLU A 307 12.94 -0.13 2.34
C GLU A 307 12.00 1.04 2.62
N GLN A 308 11.34 1.05 3.79
CA GLN A 308 10.44 2.15 4.15
C GLN A 308 11.17 3.45 4.44
N ILE A 309 12.38 3.39 5.02
CA ILE A 309 13.21 4.59 5.22
C ILE A 309 13.58 5.17 3.86
N ALA A 310 14.06 4.34 2.94
CA ALA A 310 14.41 4.78 1.60
C ALA A 310 13.19 5.32 0.82
N ASN A 311 12.02 4.68 0.93
CA ASN A 311 10.77 5.17 0.34
C ASN A 311 10.38 6.54 0.92
N ALA A 312 10.45 6.70 2.26
CA ALA A 312 10.15 7.96 2.94
C ALA A 312 11.11 9.07 2.50
N THR A 313 12.41 8.76 2.39
CA THR A 313 13.43 9.69 1.91
C THR A 313 13.11 10.19 0.51
N GLU A 314 12.63 9.31 -0.38
CA GLU A 314 12.25 9.73 -1.73
C GLU A 314 11.09 10.72 -1.72
N LEU A 315 10.00 10.47 -0.98
CA LEU A 315 8.88 11.41 -0.93
C LEU A 315 9.21 12.68 -0.12
N ALA A 316 10.13 12.61 0.85
CA ALA A 316 10.58 13.77 1.61
C ALA A 316 11.28 14.83 0.72
N LYS A 317 11.94 14.44 -0.36
CA LYS A 317 12.47 15.36 -1.38
C LYS A 317 11.37 16.22 -2.03
N TYR A 318 10.14 15.74 -1.97
CA TYR A 318 8.95 16.38 -2.52
C TYR A 318 8.05 17.00 -1.43
N GLY A 319 8.58 17.25 -0.24
CA GLY A 319 7.89 18.02 0.79
C GLY A 319 7.11 17.22 1.83
N ALA A 320 7.16 15.89 1.82
CA ALA A 320 6.71 15.10 2.95
C ALA A 320 7.70 15.22 4.12
N ILE A 321 7.19 15.10 5.33
CA ILE A 321 8.02 15.10 6.53
C ILE A 321 8.30 13.64 6.93
N MET A 322 9.57 13.29 7.11
CA MET A 322 9.96 11.98 7.63
C MET A 322 10.36 12.10 9.11
N ILE A 323 9.81 11.26 9.96
CA ILE A 323 10.17 11.14 11.37
C ILE A 323 10.52 9.68 11.64
N GLU A 324 11.75 9.41 12.04
CA GLU A 324 12.17 8.08 12.46
C GLU A 324 11.51 7.69 13.79
N GLU A 325 11.20 6.40 13.98
CA GLU A 325 10.52 5.91 15.19
C GLU A 325 11.23 6.29 16.51
N GLU A 326 12.55 6.45 16.47
CA GLU A 326 13.38 6.78 17.63
C GLU A 326 13.25 8.25 18.04
N ASN A 327 12.85 9.12 17.10
CA ASN A 327 12.67 10.55 17.30
C ASN A 327 11.21 10.95 17.51
N LEU A 328 10.30 9.98 17.55
CA LEU A 328 8.87 10.23 17.62
C LEU A 328 8.42 10.55 19.04
N THR A 329 7.92 11.77 19.26
CA THR A 329 7.34 12.23 20.53
C THR A 329 6.02 12.96 20.28
N PRO A 330 5.12 13.07 21.31
CA PRO A 330 3.85 13.80 21.17
C PRO A 330 4.02 15.25 20.71
N HIS A 331 5.03 15.93 21.19
CA HIS A 331 5.29 17.32 20.82
C HIS A 331 5.80 17.44 19.37
N ILE A 332 6.66 16.53 18.94
CA ILE A 332 7.17 16.52 17.56
C ILE A 332 6.03 16.25 16.58
N ILE A 333 5.23 15.21 16.80
CA ILE A 333 4.14 14.88 15.88
C ILE A 333 3.13 16.04 15.75
N LEU A 334 2.74 16.63 16.90
CA LEU A 334 1.81 17.76 16.91
C LEU A 334 2.40 18.99 16.22
N SER A 335 3.65 19.35 16.52
CA SER A 335 4.31 20.52 15.89
C SER A 335 4.43 20.37 14.36
N GLN A 336 4.70 19.14 13.87
CA GLN A 336 4.76 18.90 12.43
C GLN A 336 3.38 18.91 11.76
N ILE A 337 2.33 18.45 12.46
CA ILE A 337 0.95 18.59 11.99
C ILE A 337 0.60 20.08 11.89
N GLU A 338 0.83 20.87 12.94
CA GLU A 338 0.57 22.32 12.95
C GLU A 338 1.38 23.04 11.86
N TYR A 339 2.63 22.62 11.63
CA TYR A 339 3.46 23.19 10.56
C TYR A 339 2.85 22.95 9.18
N LEU A 340 2.42 21.71 8.88
CA LEU A 340 1.78 21.38 7.59
C LEU A 340 0.40 22.00 7.41
N LEU A 341 -0.31 22.31 8.50
CA LEU A 341 -1.64 22.93 8.44
C LEU A 341 -1.61 24.44 8.18
N LYS A 342 -0.43 25.11 8.28
CA LYS A 342 -0.30 26.51 7.89
C LYS A 342 -0.53 26.65 6.39
N PRO A 343 -1.37 27.60 5.93
CA PRO A 343 -1.77 27.68 4.53
C PRO A 343 -0.61 27.67 3.53
N GLU A 344 0.44 28.43 3.81
CA GLU A 344 1.65 28.51 2.98
C GLU A 344 2.40 27.19 2.88
N ASN A 345 2.55 26.45 3.99
CA ASN A 345 3.25 25.17 4.03
C ASN A 345 2.40 24.07 3.40
N TYR A 346 1.07 24.11 3.65
CA TYR A 346 0.11 23.16 3.08
C TYR A 346 0.18 23.19 1.56
N GLU A 347 0.06 24.38 0.97
CA GLU A 347 0.03 24.54 -0.49
C GLU A 347 1.35 24.06 -1.12
N ILE A 348 2.50 24.47 -0.56
CA ILE A 348 3.82 24.05 -1.03
C ILE A 348 3.99 22.52 -0.94
N ALA A 349 3.65 21.92 0.21
CA ALA A 349 3.76 20.48 0.40
C ALA A 349 2.83 19.71 -0.53
N SER A 350 1.58 20.15 -0.66
CA SER A 350 0.57 19.54 -1.52
C SER A 350 1.01 19.53 -2.98
N GLN A 351 1.45 20.65 -3.53
CA GLN A 351 1.90 20.76 -4.93
C GLN A 351 3.13 19.91 -5.19
N LYS A 352 4.13 19.95 -4.31
CA LYS A 352 5.36 19.16 -4.44
C LYS A 352 5.08 17.66 -4.35
N ILE A 353 4.30 17.23 -3.36
CA ILE A 353 3.94 15.81 -3.19
C ILE A 353 3.17 15.32 -4.42
N LYS A 354 2.24 16.13 -4.94
CA LYS A 354 1.49 15.79 -6.16
C LYS A 354 2.38 15.65 -7.38
N SER A 355 3.50 16.39 -7.48
CA SER A 355 4.45 16.25 -8.59
C SER A 355 5.23 14.93 -8.60
N PHE A 356 5.23 14.19 -7.48
CA PHE A 356 5.78 12.83 -7.40
C PHE A 356 4.83 11.77 -7.95
N ALA A 357 3.55 12.08 -8.14
CA ALA A 357 2.54 11.12 -8.58
C ALA A 357 2.84 10.55 -9.98
N THR A 358 2.48 9.30 -10.17
CA THR A 358 2.59 8.58 -11.44
C THR A 358 1.24 7.95 -11.81
N PRO A 359 0.22 8.77 -12.15
CA PRO A 359 -1.14 8.28 -12.38
C PRO A 359 -1.22 7.25 -13.52
N GLU A 360 -0.33 7.34 -14.51
CA GLU A 360 -0.30 6.42 -15.67
C GLU A 360 0.45 5.10 -15.39
N ALA A 361 0.83 4.79 -14.15
CA ALA A 361 1.63 3.60 -13.85
C ALA A 361 0.96 2.30 -14.30
N ALA A 362 -0.34 2.14 -14.04
CA ALA A 362 -1.10 0.99 -14.47
C ALA A 362 -1.25 0.91 -16.00
N ASP A 363 -1.42 2.06 -16.65
CA ASP A 363 -1.52 2.16 -18.13
C ASP A 363 -0.24 1.70 -18.81
N LYS A 364 0.92 2.20 -18.38
CA LYS A 364 2.22 1.82 -18.93
C LYS A 364 2.49 0.33 -18.79
N ILE A 365 2.11 -0.27 -17.65
CA ILE A 365 2.26 -1.70 -17.44
C ILE A 365 1.29 -2.48 -18.32
N ALA A 366 0.03 -2.08 -18.38
CA ALA A 366 -0.99 -2.75 -19.18
C ALA A 366 -0.64 -2.70 -20.69
N GLU A 367 -0.20 -1.57 -21.21
CA GLU A 367 0.26 -1.43 -22.59
C GLU A 367 1.44 -2.35 -22.91
N ALA A 368 2.42 -2.41 -21.99
CA ALA A 368 3.57 -3.28 -22.17
C ALA A 368 3.19 -4.78 -22.15
N ILE A 369 2.13 -5.15 -21.42
CA ILE A 369 1.61 -6.53 -21.40
C ILE A 369 0.81 -6.81 -22.67
N LEU A 370 -0.08 -5.91 -23.11
CA LEU A 370 -0.92 -6.08 -24.30
C LEU A 370 -0.11 -6.04 -25.60
N SER A 371 1.05 -5.37 -25.63
CA SER A 371 1.90 -5.31 -26.83
C SER A 371 2.46 -6.68 -27.27
N ILE A 372 2.31 -7.73 -26.45
CA ILE A 372 2.70 -9.11 -26.81
C ILE A 372 1.72 -9.71 -27.83
N SER A 373 0.44 -9.37 -27.74
CA SER A 373 -0.58 -9.90 -28.65
C SER A 373 -0.44 -9.40 -30.09
N ASN A 374 0.52 -8.50 -30.33
CA ASN A 374 0.85 -7.98 -31.66
C ASN A 374 2.10 -8.64 -32.29
N LEU A 375 2.66 -9.69 -31.63
CA LEU A 375 3.75 -10.53 -32.13
C LEU A 375 3.22 -11.89 -32.59
#